data_c80ec765690b1730f3bec3fc16a6cb90
#
_entry.id   c80ec765690b1730f3bec3fc16a6cb90
#
_cell.length_a   1.000
_cell.length_b   1.000
_cell.length_c   1.000
_cell.angle_alpha   90.00
_cell.angle_beta   90.00
_cell.angle_gamma   90.00
#
_symmetry.space_group_name_H-M   'P 1'
#
loop_
_entity.id
_entity.type
_entity.pdbx_description
1 polymer ?
#
loop_
_entity_poly.entity_id
_entity_poly.type
_entity_poly.pdbx_seq_one_letter_code
_entity_poly.pdbx_strand_id
1 'polypeptide(L)'
;MLRISVLSIALAILVNSLTLAIVRGFQQKIKDKITGFNAPLFISKAGSAHIFEAEALDRRIPFLNELQQIPGVSSIQAVAFKPLLLQSPRFNDTIQMANGQDSLVQRQDMQGLMLKGVDTQYDWSFVRSHLVKGRLPKKQNINEVLLSLENSNKLNINLNDEVSAYHIKQQPILKKLKVVGIYNTGFLEYDQKLVFGNLTLVQQMSDNGTKIALRPELDGKGQFLIKVEVEGDASNLLFDWGLGQDVYTAHRFTSLKDTTLTVYAYRYQNDGGRAALIDSAQIQVKAPGVLSYADLKLENGSPVCLIDGLEEQVFATQKGPLRFAFKDGTGTTRHFISGFEVGVRDFAQLAQTEKALKEAVEMRPVNQHLLQVSNIQDTEADLFAWLHFLDFNVLIIIFLMLLIGIINVGSAVLVLIVVRTSFVGLLKALGANNRSIRRIFLWQAAYLLGRGLLIGNSLALVLCWLQDRFALLKLDPAVYYLDAVPIDFSLWNFIFINVLTFGTCMIALLLPSRVVARISPIKAIKFQ
;
A
#
# COMPACT_ATOMS: atom_id res chain seq x y z
N MET A 1 22.46 47.01 20.00
CA MET A 1 23.21 45.99 19.29
C MET A 1 23.09 44.60 19.92
N LEU A 2 23.47 44.37 21.19
CA LEU A 2 23.37 43.04 21.86
C LEU A 2 21.96 42.43 21.84
N ARG A 3 20.89 43.23 22.02
CA ARG A 3 19.49 42.75 21.95
C ARG A 3 19.13 42.29 20.52
N ILE A 4 19.61 42.95 19.50
CA ILE A 4 19.38 42.63 18.09
C ILE A 4 20.04 41.28 17.77
N SER A 5 21.27 41.06 18.24
CA SER A 5 21.98 39.79 18.03
C SER A 5 21.29 38.62 18.72
N VAL A 6 20.80 38.79 19.96
CA VAL A 6 20.01 37.74 20.66
C VAL A 6 18.73 37.42 19.88
N LEU A 7 18.05 38.47 19.35
CA LEU A 7 16.82 38.29 18.58
C LEU A 7 17.07 37.55 17.24
N SER A 8 18.18 37.88 16.57
CA SER A 8 18.61 37.20 15.34
C SER A 8 18.95 35.75 15.56
N ILE A 9 19.62 35.42 16.67
CA ILE A 9 19.92 34.04 17.06
C ILE A 9 18.62 33.29 17.37
N ALA A 10 17.73 33.92 18.15
CA ALA A 10 16.44 33.35 18.49
C ALA A 10 15.59 33.06 17.23
N LEU A 11 15.61 33.98 16.24
CA LEU A 11 14.93 33.77 14.97
C LEU A 11 15.54 32.61 14.16
N ALA A 12 16.87 32.56 14.08
CA ALA A 12 17.55 31.46 13.37
C ALA A 12 17.23 30.09 13.96
N ILE A 13 17.25 29.95 15.28
CA ILE A 13 16.93 28.68 15.95
C ILE A 13 15.43 28.34 15.84
N LEU A 14 14.55 29.35 15.91
CA LEU A 14 13.12 29.20 15.71
C LEU A 14 12.85 28.60 14.32
N VAL A 15 13.41 29.20 13.27
CA VAL A 15 13.22 28.72 11.89
C VAL A 15 13.78 27.31 11.72
N ASN A 16 14.99 27.04 12.20
CA ASN A 16 15.58 25.69 12.10
C ASN A 16 14.75 24.63 12.82
N SER A 17 14.27 24.93 14.03
CA SER A 17 13.47 24.00 14.82
C SER A 17 12.11 23.75 14.19
N LEU A 18 11.43 24.78 13.68
CA LEU A 18 10.16 24.65 12.96
C LEU A 18 10.33 23.87 11.65
N THR A 19 11.33 24.22 10.84
CA THR A 19 11.59 23.52 9.57
C THR A 19 11.81 22.04 9.80
N LEU A 20 12.64 21.69 10.78
CA LEU A 20 12.92 20.28 11.09
C LEU A 20 11.67 19.54 11.59
N ALA A 21 10.89 20.17 12.50
CA ALA A 21 9.67 19.58 13.04
C ALA A 21 8.59 19.38 11.96
N ILE A 22 8.40 20.36 11.08
CA ILE A 22 7.42 20.30 9.99
C ILE A 22 7.81 19.22 8.96
N VAL A 23 9.05 19.26 8.46
CA VAL A 23 9.45 18.32 7.40
C VAL A 23 9.48 16.88 7.91
N ARG A 24 9.98 16.66 9.13
CA ARG A 24 9.93 15.32 9.74
C ARG A 24 8.49 14.84 9.96
N GLY A 25 7.63 15.70 10.48
CA GLY A 25 6.21 15.40 10.64
C GLY A 25 5.54 15.07 9.31
N PHE A 26 5.85 15.84 8.28
CA PHE A 26 5.34 15.61 6.93
C PHE A 26 5.79 14.26 6.36
N GLN A 27 7.08 13.97 6.39
CA GLN A 27 7.63 12.71 5.92
C GLN A 27 7.05 11.51 6.67
N GLN A 28 6.95 11.60 7.99
CA GLN A 28 6.40 10.52 8.81
C GLN A 28 4.93 10.27 8.47
N LYS A 29 4.10 11.32 8.40
CA LYS A 29 2.68 11.19 8.07
C LYS A 29 2.43 10.64 6.67
N ILE A 30 3.23 11.06 5.68
CA ILE A 30 3.13 10.49 4.32
C ILE A 30 3.54 9.02 4.32
N LYS A 31 4.66 8.66 4.97
CA LYS A 31 5.08 7.27 5.12
C LYS A 31 4.01 6.42 5.80
N ASP A 32 3.43 6.91 6.90
CA ASP A 32 2.36 6.21 7.62
C ASP A 32 1.13 5.97 6.74
N LYS A 33 0.76 6.94 5.90
CA LYS A 33 -0.37 6.78 4.96
C LYS A 33 -0.06 5.77 3.86
N ILE A 34 1.12 5.85 3.23
CA ILE A 34 1.52 4.90 2.18
C ILE A 34 1.58 3.48 2.75
N THR A 35 2.25 3.31 3.89
CA THR A 35 2.40 1.99 4.54
C THR A 35 1.10 1.47 5.18
N GLY A 36 0.13 2.34 5.42
CA GLY A 36 -1.21 1.97 5.88
C GLY A 36 -2.08 1.37 4.78
N PHE A 37 -1.88 1.79 3.53
CA PHE A 37 -2.56 1.20 2.37
C PHE A 37 -1.89 -0.07 1.87
N ASN A 38 -0.56 -0.08 1.81
CA ASN A 38 0.26 -1.21 1.37
C ASN A 38 1.37 -1.43 2.39
N ALA A 39 1.65 -2.68 2.72
CA ALA A 39 2.75 -2.97 3.63
C ALA A 39 4.10 -2.55 3.02
N PRO A 40 5.13 -2.27 3.85
CA PRO A 40 6.46 -1.85 3.40
C PRO A 40 7.15 -2.83 2.44
N LEU A 41 6.88 -4.14 2.58
CA LEU A 41 7.41 -5.18 1.70
C LEU A 41 6.27 -6.04 1.16
N PHE A 42 6.44 -6.54 -0.06
CA PHE A 42 5.46 -7.37 -0.73
C PHE A 42 6.13 -8.59 -1.37
N ILE A 43 5.62 -9.79 -1.05
CA ILE A 43 6.08 -11.04 -1.65
C ILE A 43 5.11 -11.43 -2.74
N SER A 44 5.57 -11.53 -3.98
CA SER A 44 4.79 -11.94 -5.14
C SER A 44 5.53 -12.97 -5.98
N LYS A 45 4.87 -13.49 -7.00
CA LYS A 45 5.51 -14.29 -8.04
C LYS A 45 6.50 -13.43 -8.83
N ALA A 46 7.66 -13.98 -9.13
CA ALA A 46 8.70 -13.29 -9.88
C ALA A 46 8.22 -12.92 -11.30
N GLY A 47 8.60 -11.69 -11.74
CA GLY A 47 8.16 -11.14 -13.03
C GLY A 47 6.94 -10.22 -12.94
N SER A 48 6.32 -10.06 -11.77
CA SER A 48 5.24 -9.08 -11.57
C SER A 48 5.81 -7.66 -11.58
N ALA A 49 5.37 -6.82 -12.53
CA ALA A 49 5.87 -5.45 -12.67
C ALA A 49 5.36 -4.52 -11.56
N HIS A 50 4.13 -4.74 -11.09
CA HIS A 50 3.49 -3.93 -10.05
C HIS A 50 2.65 -4.79 -9.12
N ILE A 51 2.48 -4.37 -7.86
CA ILE A 51 1.69 -5.11 -6.84
C ILE A 51 0.23 -5.33 -7.27
N PHE A 52 -0.36 -4.37 -8.00
CA PHE A 52 -1.75 -4.45 -8.49
C PHE A 52 -1.91 -5.36 -9.71
N GLU A 53 -0.82 -5.70 -10.40
CA GLU A 53 -0.76 -6.57 -11.56
C GLU A 53 -0.07 -7.90 -11.25
N ALA A 54 0.13 -8.18 -9.96
CA ALA A 54 0.81 -9.39 -9.53
C ALA A 54 0.07 -10.65 -10.03
N GLU A 55 0.84 -11.56 -10.63
CA GLU A 55 0.32 -12.85 -11.03
C GLU A 55 -0.15 -13.67 -9.83
N ALA A 56 -1.10 -14.55 -10.07
CA ALA A 56 -1.66 -15.40 -9.02
C ALA A 56 -0.62 -16.30 -8.37
N LEU A 57 -0.56 -16.26 -7.05
CA LEU A 57 0.30 -17.06 -6.20
C LEU A 57 -0.55 -17.96 -5.29
N ASP A 58 -0.16 -19.22 -5.10
CA ASP A 58 -0.80 -20.07 -4.11
C ASP A 58 -0.41 -19.62 -2.69
N ARG A 59 -1.42 -19.33 -1.85
CA ARG A 59 -1.20 -18.84 -0.48
C ARG A 59 -0.53 -19.88 0.45
N ARG A 60 -0.52 -21.16 0.06
CA ARG A 60 0.06 -22.26 0.84
C ARG A 60 1.56 -22.37 0.60
N ILE A 61 2.32 -21.45 1.16
CA ILE A 61 3.78 -21.48 1.12
C ILE A 61 4.29 -22.31 2.30
N PRO A 62 5.06 -23.40 2.06
CA PRO A 62 5.48 -24.30 3.14
C PRO A 62 6.33 -23.63 4.21
N PHE A 63 7.13 -22.64 3.82
CA PHE A 63 8.06 -21.92 4.71
C PHE A 63 7.52 -20.58 5.23
N LEU A 64 6.20 -20.31 5.11
CA LEU A 64 5.62 -19.03 5.54
C LEU A 64 5.87 -18.73 7.04
N ASN A 65 5.84 -19.76 7.89
CA ASN A 65 6.12 -19.63 9.32
C ASN A 65 7.57 -19.23 9.60
N GLU A 66 8.52 -19.68 8.76
CA GLU A 66 9.93 -19.28 8.88
C GLU A 66 10.10 -17.81 8.56
N LEU A 67 9.39 -17.31 7.52
CA LEU A 67 9.43 -15.88 7.13
C LEU A 67 8.92 -14.97 8.26
N GLN A 68 7.93 -15.42 9.03
CA GLN A 68 7.42 -14.65 10.18
C GLN A 68 8.42 -14.51 11.32
N GLN A 69 9.43 -15.41 11.40
CA GLN A 69 10.46 -15.38 12.44
C GLN A 69 11.67 -14.53 12.06
N ILE A 70 11.72 -14.01 10.82
CA ILE A 70 12.82 -13.14 10.38
C ILE A 70 12.85 -11.87 11.24
N PRO A 71 14.01 -11.47 11.78
CA PRO A 71 14.16 -10.24 12.53
C PRO A 71 13.69 -9.03 11.73
N GLY A 72 12.85 -8.18 12.33
CA GLY A 72 12.27 -7.00 11.66
C GLY A 72 10.87 -7.23 11.09
N VAL A 73 10.45 -8.46 10.80
CA VAL A 73 9.09 -8.76 10.36
C VAL A 73 8.11 -8.60 11.53
N SER A 74 7.02 -7.87 11.32
CA SER A 74 5.93 -7.70 12.28
C SER A 74 4.73 -8.58 11.98
N SER A 75 4.35 -8.69 10.71
CA SER A 75 3.20 -9.47 10.25
C SER A 75 3.38 -9.89 8.79
N ILE A 76 2.73 -10.99 8.40
CA ILE A 76 2.61 -11.42 7.00
C ILE A 76 1.13 -11.67 6.73
N GLN A 77 0.57 -10.99 5.74
CA GLN A 77 -0.87 -10.99 5.46
C GLN A 77 -1.13 -11.26 3.98
N ALA A 78 -2.00 -12.22 3.70
CA ALA A 78 -2.38 -12.55 2.34
C ALA A 78 -3.35 -11.51 1.78
N VAL A 79 -3.06 -11.00 0.58
CA VAL A 79 -3.92 -10.04 -0.12
C VAL A 79 -4.08 -10.40 -1.59
N ALA A 80 -5.20 -9.99 -2.16
CA ALA A 80 -5.42 -10.11 -3.59
C ALA A 80 -6.00 -8.80 -4.14
N PHE A 81 -5.51 -8.40 -5.30
CA PHE A 81 -5.97 -7.22 -6.02
C PHE A 81 -6.73 -7.61 -7.27
N LYS A 82 -7.83 -6.91 -7.56
CA LYS A 82 -8.60 -7.13 -8.78
C LYS A 82 -9.18 -5.83 -9.31
N PRO A 83 -8.91 -5.45 -10.56
CA PRO A 83 -9.58 -4.31 -11.17
C PRO A 83 -11.06 -4.63 -11.38
N LEU A 84 -11.92 -3.68 -11.06
CA LEU A 84 -13.35 -3.75 -11.27
C LEU A 84 -13.92 -2.41 -11.73
N LEU A 85 -15.06 -2.47 -12.41
CA LEU A 85 -15.91 -1.30 -12.66
C LEU A 85 -17.02 -1.30 -11.63
N LEU A 86 -17.07 -0.27 -10.80
CA LEU A 86 -18.15 -0.07 -9.84
C LEU A 86 -19.20 0.84 -10.45
N GLN A 87 -20.45 0.39 -10.47
CA GLN A 87 -21.59 1.13 -10.97
C GLN A 87 -22.48 1.57 -9.81
N SER A 88 -22.86 2.84 -9.79
CA SER A 88 -23.76 3.40 -8.79
C SER A 88 -25.18 2.84 -8.91
N PRO A 89 -25.98 2.90 -7.84
CA PRO A 89 -27.44 2.81 -7.97
C PRO A 89 -27.94 3.91 -8.92
N ARG A 90 -29.17 3.73 -9.43
CA ARG A 90 -29.81 4.79 -10.22
C ARG A 90 -30.19 5.94 -9.30
N PHE A 91 -29.80 7.15 -9.67
CA PHE A 91 -30.17 8.36 -8.95
C PHE A 91 -30.72 9.41 -9.93
N ASN A 92 -31.57 10.30 -9.42
CA ASN A 92 -32.09 11.40 -10.19
C ASN A 92 -31.10 12.57 -10.12
N ASP A 93 -30.67 13.04 -11.27
CA ASP A 93 -29.81 14.21 -11.42
C ASP A 93 -30.58 15.32 -12.12
N THR A 94 -30.36 16.57 -11.72
CA THR A 94 -31.01 17.74 -12.33
C THR A 94 -30.03 18.35 -13.32
N ILE A 95 -30.34 18.23 -14.61
CA ILE A 95 -29.54 18.82 -15.68
C ILE A 95 -30.25 20.06 -16.21
N GLN A 96 -29.55 21.19 -16.23
CA GLN A 96 -30.03 22.41 -16.86
C GLN A 96 -29.92 22.27 -18.38
N MET A 97 -31.06 22.24 -19.06
CA MET A 97 -31.11 22.17 -20.51
C MET A 97 -30.68 23.49 -21.16
N ALA A 98 -30.27 23.44 -22.43
CA ALA A 98 -29.87 24.63 -23.19
C ALA A 98 -30.94 25.73 -23.29
N ASN A 99 -32.20 25.42 -22.97
CA ASN A 99 -33.33 26.34 -22.89
C ASN A 99 -33.53 26.96 -21.48
N GLY A 100 -32.63 26.70 -20.51
CA GLY A 100 -32.69 27.22 -19.15
C GLY A 100 -33.69 26.49 -18.23
N GLN A 101 -34.35 25.39 -18.68
CA GLN A 101 -35.24 24.58 -17.85
C GLN A 101 -34.45 23.43 -17.21
N ASP A 102 -34.77 23.16 -15.94
CA ASP A 102 -34.24 22.01 -15.22
C ASP A 102 -34.99 20.73 -15.62
N SER A 103 -34.26 19.71 -16.04
CA SER A 103 -34.85 18.40 -16.35
C SER A 103 -34.24 17.34 -15.42
N LEU A 104 -35.11 16.50 -14.82
CA LEU A 104 -34.72 15.34 -14.02
C LEU A 104 -34.36 14.19 -14.95
N VAL A 105 -33.08 13.79 -14.92
CA VAL A 105 -32.57 12.65 -15.70
C VAL A 105 -32.13 11.55 -14.75
N GLN A 106 -32.53 10.32 -15.02
CA GLN A 106 -31.99 9.14 -14.32
C GLN A 106 -30.58 8.87 -14.80
N ARG A 107 -29.62 8.89 -13.85
CA ARG A 107 -28.20 8.69 -14.11
C ARG A 107 -27.66 7.49 -13.33
N GLN A 108 -26.69 6.82 -13.91
CA GLN A 108 -25.85 5.82 -13.29
C GLN A 108 -24.41 6.11 -13.66
N ASP A 109 -23.58 6.32 -12.68
CA ASP A 109 -22.15 6.58 -12.92
C ASP A 109 -21.36 5.30 -12.72
N MET A 110 -20.24 5.18 -13.46
CA MET A 110 -19.34 4.05 -13.39
C MET A 110 -17.91 4.54 -13.19
N GLN A 111 -17.14 3.84 -12.36
CA GLN A 111 -15.74 4.15 -12.15
C GLN A 111 -14.92 2.87 -12.06
N GLY A 112 -13.73 2.89 -12.73
CA GLY A 112 -12.72 1.86 -12.56
C GLY A 112 -12.01 2.00 -11.22
N LEU A 113 -12.01 0.92 -10.45
CA LEU A 113 -11.43 0.86 -9.11
C LEU A 113 -10.64 -0.44 -8.95
N MET A 114 -9.76 -0.47 -7.97
CA MET A 114 -9.02 -1.67 -7.57
C MET A 114 -9.61 -2.23 -6.28
N LEU A 115 -10.16 -3.43 -6.32
CA LEU A 115 -10.62 -4.15 -5.14
C LEU A 115 -9.43 -4.82 -4.46
N LYS A 116 -9.11 -4.40 -3.24
CA LYS A 116 -8.17 -5.03 -2.35
C LYS A 116 -8.91 -6.01 -1.44
N GLY A 117 -8.78 -7.30 -1.74
CA GLY A 117 -9.30 -8.37 -0.91
C GLY A 117 -8.32 -8.73 0.19
N VAL A 118 -8.78 -8.68 1.43
CA VAL A 118 -7.95 -8.94 2.62
C VAL A 118 -8.47 -10.13 3.41
N ASP A 119 -7.55 -10.85 4.04
CA ASP A 119 -7.86 -12.05 4.83
C ASP A 119 -8.54 -11.67 6.19
N THR A 120 -9.05 -12.67 6.85
CA THR A 120 -9.75 -12.56 8.14
C THR A 120 -8.84 -12.06 9.28
N GLN A 121 -7.52 -12.20 9.13
CA GLN A 121 -6.50 -11.76 10.09
C GLN A 121 -5.88 -10.42 9.72
N TYR A 122 -6.41 -9.73 8.70
CA TYR A 122 -5.89 -8.44 8.25
C TYR A 122 -5.93 -7.37 9.36
N ASP A 123 -4.85 -6.60 9.49
CA ASP A 123 -4.79 -5.49 10.43
C ASP A 123 -5.57 -4.28 9.91
N TRP A 124 -6.76 -4.09 10.44
CA TRP A 124 -7.63 -2.98 10.11
C TRP A 124 -7.34 -1.69 10.86
N SER A 125 -6.28 -1.60 11.65
CA SER A 125 -5.99 -0.44 12.52
C SER A 125 -5.95 0.87 11.74
N PHE A 126 -5.26 0.88 10.59
CA PHE A 126 -5.17 2.05 9.72
C PHE A 126 -6.52 2.47 9.16
N VAL A 127 -7.25 1.57 8.53
CA VAL A 127 -8.56 1.89 7.93
C VAL A 127 -9.59 2.26 9.01
N ARG A 128 -9.52 1.60 10.17
CA ARG A 128 -10.41 1.88 11.32
C ARG A 128 -10.22 3.30 11.84
N SER A 129 -8.98 3.79 11.92
CA SER A 129 -8.69 5.16 12.38
C SER A 129 -9.17 6.23 11.42
N HIS A 130 -9.42 5.88 10.14
CA HIS A 130 -9.91 6.77 9.10
C HIS A 130 -11.36 6.50 8.69
N LEU A 131 -12.08 5.67 9.45
CA LEU A 131 -13.49 5.38 9.17
C LEU A 131 -14.38 6.58 9.54
N VAL A 132 -15.09 7.11 8.55
CA VAL A 132 -15.97 8.29 8.70
C VAL A 132 -17.39 7.86 9.07
N LYS A 133 -17.93 6.81 8.39
CA LYS A 133 -19.29 6.30 8.61
C LYS A 133 -19.32 4.78 8.51
N GLY A 134 -20.23 4.17 9.25
CA GLY A 134 -20.47 2.73 9.15
C GLY A 134 -19.52 1.87 9.98
N ARG A 135 -19.15 0.71 9.46
CA ARG A 135 -18.34 -0.31 10.15
C ARG A 135 -17.42 -1.05 9.18
N LEU A 136 -16.49 -1.80 9.71
CA LEU A 136 -15.67 -2.73 8.94
C LEU A 136 -16.48 -3.93 8.41
N PRO A 137 -16.10 -4.55 7.28
CA PRO A 137 -16.73 -5.74 6.74
C PRO A 137 -16.71 -6.90 7.74
N LYS A 138 -17.79 -7.65 7.82
CA LYS A 138 -17.85 -8.85 8.65
C LYS A 138 -17.22 -10.03 7.95
N LYS A 139 -16.51 -10.87 8.70
CA LYS A 139 -15.85 -12.07 8.16
C LYS A 139 -16.82 -13.03 7.43
N GLN A 140 -18.06 -13.07 7.87
CA GLN A 140 -19.09 -13.98 7.36
C GLN A 140 -19.75 -13.48 6.06
N ASN A 141 -19.71 -12.18 5.79
CA ASN A 141 -20.37 -11.57 4.64
C ASN A 141 -19.34 -11.20 3.57
N ILE A 142 -19.26 -12.04 2.56
CA ILE A 142 -18.26 -11.93 1.49
C ILE A 142 -18.46 -10.67 0.64
N ASN A 143 -19.72 -10.25 0.44
CA ASN A 143 -20.08 -9.15 -0.47
C ASN A 143 -20.07 -7.76 0.20
N GLU A 144 -19.55 -7.64 1.43
CA GLU A 144 -19.40 -6.34 2.10
C GLU A 144 -18.10 -5.66 1.68
N VAL A 145 -18.20 -4.35 1.38
CA VAL A 145 -17.05 -3.54 0.96
C VAL A 145 -16.99 -2.21 1.71
N LEU A 146 -15.78 -1.65 1.79
CA LEU A 146 -15.53 -0.28 2.23
C LEU A 146 -15.20 0.57 1.01
N LEU A 147 -15.82 1.72 0.93
CA LEU A 147 -15.61 2.71 -0.11
C LEU A 147 -14.97 3.96 0.50
N SER A 148 -14.12 4.66 -0.25
CA SER A 148 -13.64 5.96 0.19
C SER A 148 -14.73 7.02 0.10
N LEU A 149 -14.61 8.07 0.91
CA LEU A 149 -15.52 9.22 0.87
C LEU A 149 -15.50 9.90 -0.51
N GLU A 150 -14.34 9.95 -1.14
CA GLU A 150 -14.16 10.50 -2.48
C GLU A 150 -14.98 9.73 -3.53
N ASN A 151 -14.84 8.41 -3.55
CA ASN A 151 -15.61 7.56 -4.46
C ASN A 151 -17.10 7.52 -4.12
N SER A 152 -17.46 7.58 -2.83
CA SER A 152 -18.85 7.70 -2.36
C SER A 152 -19.52 8.97 -2.90
N ASN A 153 -18.83 10.12 -2.81
CA ASN A 153 -19.33 11.39 -3.33
C ASN A 153 -19.40 11.40 -4.86
N LYS A 154 -18.35 10.92 -5.53
CA LYS A 154 -18.26 10.92 -7.00
C LYS A 154 -19.31 10.03 -7.64
N LEU A 155 -19.61 8.89 -7.04
CA LEU A 155 -20.59 7.92 -7.55
C LEU A 155 -21.98 8.08 -6.92
N ASN A 156 -22.17 9.06 -6.04
CA ASN A 156 -23.40 9.27 -5.27
C ASN A 156 -23.89 8.00 -4.57
N ILE A 157 -22.94 7.27 -3.94
CA ILE A 157 -23.20 6.04 -3.19
C ILE A 157 -23.20 6.34 -1.70
N ASN A 158 -24.27 5.91 -1.01
CA ASN A 158 -24.43 6.10 0.41
C ASN A 158 -24.11 4.81 1.20
N LEU A 159 -24.02 4.97 2.52
CA LEU A 159 -23.87 3.83 3.43
C LEU A 159 -25.06 2.87 3.30
N ASN A 160 -24.80 1.57 3.23
CA ASN A 160 -25.72 0.46 3.03
C ASN A 160 -26.32 0.33 1.63
N ASP A 161 -25.93 1.15 0.66
CA ASP A 161 -26.33 0.96 -0.73
C ASP A 161 -25.77 -0.35 -1.29
N GLU A 162 -26.54 -0.96 -2.19
CA GLU A 162 -26.09 -2.06 -3.04
C GLU A 162 -25.58 -1.51 -4.37
N VAL A 163 -24.36 -1.84 -4.71
CA VAL A 163 -23.69 -1.41 -5.92
C VAL A 163 -23.35 -2.60 -6.81
N SER A 164 -23.34 -2.41 -8.11
CA SER A 164 -22.96 -3.43 -9.07
C SER A 164 -21.48 -3.33 -9.40
N ALA A 165 -20.75 -4.42 -9.18
CA ALA A 165 -19.34 -4.50 -9.53
C ALA A 165 -19.15 -5.44 -10.72
N TYR A 166 -18.53 -4.94 -11.79
CA TYR A 166 -18.23 -5.69 -12.99
C TYR A 166 -16.72 -5.96 -13.07
N HIS A 167 -16.37 -7.21 -13.24
CA HIS A 167 -15.03 -7.56 -13.67
C HIS A 167 -15.07 -7.84 -15.18
N ILE A 168 -14.28 -7.06 -15.94
CA ILE A 168 -14.29 -7.13 -17.41
C ILE A 168 -13.42 -8.31 -17.85
N LYS A 169 -14.05 -9.25 -18.53
CA LYS A 169 -13.45 -10.37 -19.24
C LYS A 169 -14.18 -10.63 -20.55
N GLN A 170 -13.90 -11.78 -21.18
CA GLN A 170 -14.68 -12.26 -22.32
C GLN A 170 -16.18 -12.38 -21.96
N GLN A 171 -16.48 -12.79 -20.71
CA GLN A 171 -17.82 -12.69 -20.12
C GLN A 171 -17.74 -11.88 -18.82
N PRO A 172 -18.40 -10.71 -18.72
CA PRO A 172 -18.32 -9.87 -17.55
C PRO A 172 -18.99 -10.54 -16.34
N ILE A 173 -18.23 -10.68 -15.26
CA ILE A 173 -18.75 -11.19 -13.99
C ILE A 173 -19.39 -10.04 -13.22
N LEU A 174 -20.71 -10.12 -13.00
CA LEU A 174 -21.47 -9.18 -12.19
C LEU A 174 -21.58 -9.69 -10.74
N LYS A 175 -21.20 -8.86 -9.78
CA LYS A 175 -21.44 -9.07 -8.35
C LYS A 175 -22.16 -7.88 -7.75
N LYS A 176 -23.16 -8.14 -6.90
CA LYS A 176 -23.77 -7.11 -6.07
C LYS A 176 -23.00 -7.01 -4.78
N LEU A 177 -22.52 -5.81 -4.46
CA LEU A 177 -21.74 -5.51 -3.27
C LEU A 177 -22.51 -4.54 -2.38
N LYS A 178 -22.39 -4.69 -1.07
CA LYS A 178 -23.00 -3.80 -0.08
C LYS A 178 -21.92 -2.92 0.54
N VAL A 179 -22.11 -1.60 0.47
CA VAL A 179 -21.21 -0.62 1.09
C VAL A 179 -21.55 -0.53 2.59
N VAL A 180 -20.69 -1.08 3.45
CA VAL A 180 -20.92 -1.15 4.90
C VAL A 180 -20.13 -0.12 5.69
N GLY A 181 -19.18 0.56 5.06
CA GLY A 181 -18.43 1.64 5.67
C GLY A 181 -17.82 2.57 4.64
N ILE A 182 -17.62 3.81 5.05
CA ILE A 182 -17.01 4.87 4.26
C ILE A 182 -15.82 5.40 5.04
N TYR A 183 -14.63 5.36 4.41
CA TYR A 183 -13.38 5.83 4.99
C TYR A 183 -12.86 7.07 4.26
N ASN A 184 -12.04 7.87 4.93
CA ASN A 184 -11.34 9.02 4.35
C ASN A 184 -9.94 9.14 4.96
N THR A 185 -8.92 8.86 4.18
CA THR A 185 -7.53 8.99 4.64
C THR A 185 -6.94 10.36 4.29
N GLY A 186 -7.60 11.11 3.39
CA GLY A 186 -7.07 12.33 2.81
C GLY A 186 -5.85 12.09 1.90
N PHE A 187 -5.60 10.83 1.49
CA PHE A 187 -4.60 10.48 0.50
C PHE A 187 -5.30 10.16 -0.82
N LEU A 188 -5.62 11.22 -1.56
CA LEU A 188 -6.53 11.14 -2.72
C LEU A 188 -6.11 10.11 -3.75
N GLU A 189 -4.82 9.93 -3.96
CA GLU A 189 -4.32 8.97 -4.95
C GLU A 189 -4.78 7.54 -4.69
N TYR A 190 -4.81 7.12 -3.42
CA TYR A 190 -5.30 5.81 -3.01
C TYR A 190 -6.81 5.81 -2.75
N ASP A 191 -7.35 6.89 -2.16
CA ASP A 191 -8.77 7.02 -1.87
C ASP A 191 -9.62 6.96 -3.15
N GLN A 192 -9.10 7.46 -4.29
CA GLN A 192 -9.78 7.40 -5.60
C GLN A 192 -9.66 6.04 -6.29
N LYS A 193 -8.68 5.22 -5.91
CA LYS A 193 -8.38 3.96 -6.63
C LYS A 193 -8.84 2.71 -5.88
N LEU A 194 -8.83 2.70 -4.54
CA LEU A 194 -8.99 1.48 -3.75
C LEU A 194 -10.39 1.32 -3.14
N VAL A 195 -10.84 0.05 -3.18
CA VAL A 195 -12.01 -0.45 -2.44
C VAL A 195 -11.54 -1.65 -1.62
N PHE A 196 -11.87 -1.70 -0.34
CA PHE A 196 -11.53 -2.84 0.51
C PHE A 196 -12.69 -3.83 0.58
N GLY A 197 -12.37 -5.11 0.47
CA GLY A 197 -13.33 -6.19 0.58
C GLY A 197 -12.72 -7.46 1.15
N ASN A 198 -13.51 -8.53 1.18
CA ASN A 198 -13.05 -9.83 1.64
C ASN A 198 -12.16 -10.49 0.55
N LEU A 199 -11.08 -11.17 0.97
CA LEU A 199 -10.22 -11.95 0.08
C LEU A 199 -11.01 -12.96 -0.76
N THR A 200 -12.00 -13.63 -0.15
CA THR A 200 -12.84 -14.60 -0.84
C THR A 200 -13.66 -13.97 -1.98
N LEU A 201 -14.08 -12.70 -1.85
CA LEU A 201 -14.75 -11.97 -2.93
C LEU A 201 -13.84 -11.85 -4.16
N VAL A 202 -12.60 -11.38 -3.94
CA VAL A 202 -11.61 -11.25 -5.02
C VAL A 202 -11.32 -12.59 -5.66
N GLN A 203 -11.16 -13.64 -4.85
CA GLN A 203 -10.93 -15.00 -5.33
C GLN A 203 -12.08 -15.51 -6.20
N GLN A 204 -13.34 -15.25 -5.83
CA GLN A 204 -14.52 -15.60 -6.65
C GLN A 204 -14.63 -14.82 -7.95
N MET A 205 -14.05 -13.61 -8.00
CA MET A 205 -13.99 -12.78 -9.22
C MET A 205 -12.73 -13.08 -10.05
N SER A 206 -11.82 -13.92 -9.54
CA SER A 206 -10.59 -14.31 -10.21
C SER A 206 -10.76 -15.64 -10.94
N ASP A 207 -10.13 -15.76 -12.12
CA ASP A 207 -10.11 -16.99 -12.92
C ASP A 207 -8.85 -17.81 -12.71
N ASN A 208 -8.05 -17.45 -11.73
CA ASN A 208 -6.75 -18.05 -11.51
C ASN A 208 -6.84 -19.44 -10.85
N GLY A 209 -8.06 -19.94 -10.65
CA GLY A 209 -8.31 -21.30 -10.17
C GLY A 209 -8.41 -22.30 -11.31
N THR A 210 -8.11 -23.55 -11.01
CA THR A 210 -8.41 -24.67 -11.89
C THR A 210 -9.85 -25.10 -11.66
N LYS A 211 -10.69 -24.95 -12.67
CA LYS A 211 -12.07 -25.41 -12.68
C LYS A 211 -12.21 -26.51 -13.70
N ILE A 212 -12.91 -27.58 -13.34
CA ILE A 212 -13.22 -28.65 -14.28
C ILE A 212 -14.71 -28.67 -14.61
N ALA A 213 -15.01 -28.97 -15.87
CA ALA A 213 -16.35 -29.19 -16.36
C ALA A 213 -16.40 -30.53 -17.12
N LEU A 214 -17.53 -31.24 -17.05
CA LEU A 214 -17.72 -32.45 -17.80
C LEU A 214 -18.61 -32.17 -18.98
N ARG A 215 -18.18 -32.55 -20.18
CA ARG A 215 -18.95 -32.34 -21.41
C ARG A 215 -19.05 -33.67 -22.17
N PRO A 216 -20.26 -34.08 -22.60
CA PRO A 216 -20.42 -35.21 -23.50
C PRO A 216 -20.00 -34.80 -24.91
N GLU A 217 -19.23 -35.64 -25.52
CA GLU A 217 -18.79 -35.50 -26.92
C GLU A 217 -19.01 -36.86 -27.62
N LEU A 218 -19.25 -36.81 -28.89
CA LEU A 218 -19.38 -37.99 -29.72
C LEU A 218 -18.07 -38.21 -30.47
N ASP A 219 -17.46 -39.38 -30.26
CA ASP A 219 -16.27 -39.67 -31.03
C ASP A 219 -16.66 -40.16 -32.43
N GLY A 220 -15.81 -39.88 -33.44
CA GLY A 220 -16.04 -40.30 -34.82
C GLY A 220 -16.09 -41.84 -35.02
N LYS A 221 -15.95 -42.62 -33.94
CA LYS A 221 -15.99 -44.10 -33.95
C LYS A 221 -17.31 -44.68 -33.40
N GLY A 222 -18.29 -43.82 -33.14
CA GLY A 222 -19.60 -44.25 -32.70
C GLY A 222 -19.68 -44.61 -31.22
N GLN A 223 -18.90 -43.93 -30.38
CA GLN A 223 -18.91 -44.07 -28.92
C GLN A 223 -19.25 -42.75 -28.24
N PHE A 224 -19.84 -42.84 -27.06
CA PHE A 224 -20.02 -41.69 -26.19
C PHE A 224 -18.72 -41.38 -25.47
N LEU A 225 -18.29 -40.16 -25.53
CA LEU A 225 -17.13 -39.66 -24.84
C LEU A 225 -17.58 -38.61 -23.81
N ILE A 226 -17.18 -38.76 -22.53
CA ILE A 226 -17.30 -37.67 -21.56
C ILE A 226 -15.90 -37.12 -21.35
N LYS A 227 -15.74 -35.83 -21.67
CA LYS A 227 -14.48 -35.14 -21.63
C LYS A 227 -14.43 -34.16 -20.44
N VAL A 228 -13.28 -34.08 -19.80
CA VAL A 228 -12.99 -33.04 -18.83
C VAL A 228 -12.47 -31.81 -19.57
N GLU A 229 -13.20 -30.73 -19.51
CA GLU A 229 -12.70 -29.42 -19.90
C GLU A 229 -12.10 -28.76 -18.67
N VAL A 230 -10.88 -28.22 -18.83
CA VAL A 230 -10.15 -27.53 -17.75
C VAL A 230 -10.10 -26.06 -18.10
N GLU A 231 -10.65 -25.23 -17.21
CA GLU A 231 -10.52 -23.80 -17.25
C GLU A 231 -9.46 -23.35 -16.23
N GLY A 232 -8.48 -22.55 -16.66
CA GLY A 232 -7.36 -22.09 -15.82
C GLY A 232 -6.11 -22.94 -15.97
N ASP A 233 -5.35 -23.10 -14.88
CA ASP A 233 -4.07 -23.83 -14.89
C ASP A 233 -4.28 -25.36 -14.97
N ALA A 234 -3.99 -25.91 -16.15
CA ALA A 234 -4.11 -27.34 -16.44
C ALA A 234 -2.83 -28.16 -16.12
N SER A 235 -1.79 -27.54 -15.57
CA SER A 235 -0.51 -28.22 -15.31
C SER A 235 -0.61 -29.26 -14.19
N ASN A 236 0.01 -30.43 -14.40
CA ASN A 236 0.14 -31.52 -13.43
C ASN A 236 -1.19 -32.00 -12.81
N LEU A 237 -2.27 -32.00 -13.61
CA LEU A 237 -3.56 -32.52 -13.17
C LEU A 237 -3.68 -34.02 -13.38
N LEU A 238 -4.23 -34.69 -12.39
CA LEU A 238 -4.67 -36.08 -12.43
C LEU A 238 -6.19 -36.13 -12.22
N PHE A 239 -6.87 -36.95 -12.97
CA PHE A 239 -8.33 -37.13 -12.88
C PHE A 239 -8.68 -38.50 -12.33
N ASP A 240 -9.57 -38.53 -11.36
CA ASP A 240 -10.12 -39.78 -10.83
C ASP A 240 -11.57 -39.93 -11.31
N TRP A 241 -11.77 -40.92 -12.15
CA TRP A 241 -13.05 -41.31 -12.72
C TRP A 241 -13.79 -42.39 -11.88
N GLY A 242 -13.31 -42.62 -10.65
CA GLY A 242 -13.77 -43.73 -9.80
C GLY A 242 -12.97 -45.04 -10.00
N LEU A 243 -11.89 -44.97 -10.78
CA LEU A 243 -10.98 -46.08 -11.10
C LEU A 243 -9.54 -45.83 -10.58
N GLY A 244 -9.33 -44.76 -9.86
CA GLY A 244 -8.02 -44.25 -9.43
C GLY A 244 -7.57 -43.04 -10.20
N GLN A 245 -6.49 -42.40 -9.71
CA GLN A 245 -5.96 -41.15 -10.30
C GLN A 245 -5.17 -41.47 -11.58
N ASP A 246 -5.52 -40.83 -12.69
CA ASP A 246 -4.85 -40.95 -13.98
C ASP A 246 -4.82 -39.63 -14.75
N VAL A 247 -4.00 -39.53 -15.78
CA VAL A 247 -3.89 -38.36 -16.67
C VAL A 247 -4.98 -38.28 -17.73
N TYR A 248 -5.87 -39.24 -17.81
CA TYR A 248 -6.91 -39.30 -18.85
C TYR A 248 -7.97 -38.20 -18.67
N THR A 249 -8.04 -37.33 -19.63
CA THR A 249 -9.02 -36.21 -19.71
C THR A 249 -10.38 -36.62 -20.27
N ALA A 250 -10.56 -37.86 -20.66
CA ALA A 250 -11.81 -38.36 -21.24
C ALA A 250 -12.03 -39.83 -20.96
N HIS A 251 -13.28 -40.20 -20.77
CA HIS A 251 -13.70 -41.57 -20.62
C HIS A 251 -14.73 -41.96 -21.70
N ARG A 252 -14.55 -43.14 -22.28
CA ARG A 252 -15.41 -43.68 -23.37
C ARG A 252 -16.41 -44.66 -22.86
N PHE A 253 -17.64 -44.54 -23.35
CA PHE A 253 -18.73 -45.43 -23.03
C PHE A 253 -19.29 -46.06 -24.32
N THR A 254 -19.39 -47.37 -24.37
CA THR A 254 -20.04 -48.11 -25.46
C THR A 254 -21.55 -48.08 -25.32
N SER A 255 -22.07 -47.93 -24.12
CA SER A 255 -23.49 -47.80 -23.82
C SER A 255 -23.70 -46.86 -22.63
N LEU A 256 -24.80 -46.13 -22.63
CA LEU A 256 -25.20 -45.25 -21.53
C LEU A 256 -26.50 -45.80 -20.90
N LYS A 257 -26.55 -45.69 -19.58
CA LYS A 257 -27.75 -45.94 -18.76
C LYS A 257 -27.86 -44.83 -17.73
N ASP A 258 -28.95 -44.76 -17.03
CA ASP A 258 -29.09 -43.87 -15.89
C ASP A 258 -27.91 -44.03 -14.95
N THR A 259 -27.11 -42.94 -14.83
CA THR A 259 -25.94 -42.94 -13.97
C THR A 259 -25.57 -41.53 -13.59
N THR A 260 -24.89 -41.40 -12.45
CA THR A 260 -24.25 -40.16 -12.06
C THR A 260 -22.74 -40.39 -11.99
N LEU A 261 -22.00 -39.63 -12.75
CA LEU A 261 -20.55 -39.71 -12.81
C LEU A 261 -19.98 -38.47 -12.12
N THR A 262 -19.11 -38.68 -11.15
CA THR A 262 -18.36 -37.61 -10.47
C THR A 262 -16.90 -37.82 -10.78
N VAL A 263 -16.26 -36.77 -11.29
CA VAL A 263 -14.82 -36.78 -11.59
C VAL A 263 -14.14 -35.80 -10.64
N TYR A 264 -13.09 -36.28 -10.01
CA TYR A 264 -12.25 -35.48 -9.12
C TYR A 264 -10.95 -35.14 -9.81
N ALA A 265 -10.55 -33.87 -9.77
CA ALA A 265 -9.24 -33.41 -10.25
C ALA A 265 -8.29 -33.22 -9.09
N TYR A 266 -7.11 -33.79 -9.20
CA TYR A 266 -6.03 -33.69 -8.23
C TYR A 266 -4.82 -33.03 -8.89
N ARG A 267 -4.03 -32.26 -8.12
CA ARG A 267 -2.73 -31.73 -8.58
C ARG A 267 -1.61 -32.53 -7.94
N TYR A 268 -0.76 -33.08 -8.80
CA TYR A 268 0.44 -33.78 -8.35
C TYR A 268 1.51 -32.77 -7.89
N GLN A 269 2.07 -33.00 -6.70
CA GLN A 269 3.21 -32.23 -6.17
C GLN A 269 4.50 -33.02 -6.41
N ASN A 270 5.49 -32.37 -7.05
CA ASN A 270 6.75 -33.04 -7.47
C ASN A 270 7.65 -33.50 -6.30
N ASP A 271 7.32 -33.21 -5.07
CA ASP A 271 8.10 -33.53 -3.84
C ASP A 271 7.70 -34.87 -3.19
N GLY A 272 7.03 -35.75 -3.92
CA GLY A 272 6.60 -37.08 -3.38
C GLY A 272 5.42 -36.96 -2.43
N GLY A 273 4.78 -35.82 -2.31
CA GLY A 273 3.58 -35.58 -1.54
C GLY A 273 2.32 -36.23 -2.18
N ARG A 274 1.29 -36.46 -1.37
CA ARG A 274 -0.01 -36.90 -1.89
C ARG A 274 -0.62 -35.86 -2.78
N ALA A 275 -1.19 -36.26 -3.93
CA ALA A 275 -1.90 -35.35 -4.83
C ALA A 275 -3.05 -34.65 -4.07
N ALA A 276 -3.10 -33.32 -4.17
CA ALA A 276 -4.12 -32.51 -3.49
C ALA A 276 -5.38 -32.43 -4.36
N LEU A 277 -6.55 -32.67 -3.77
CA LEU A 277 -7.84 -32.46 -4.43
C LEU A 277 -7.98 -30.95 -4.80
N ILE A 278 -8.19 -30.70 -6.10
CA ILE A 278 -8.32 -29.36 -6.65
C ILE A 278 -9.79 -29.01 -6.89
N ASP A 279 -10.52 -29.86 -7.59
CA ASP A 279 -11.91 -29.61 -7.94
C ASP A 279 -12.65 -30.93 -8.21
N SER A 280 -13.97 -30.85 -8.32
CA SER A 280 -14.79 -31.98 -8.73
C SER A 280 -15.96 -31.50 -9.58
N ALA A 281 -16.26 -32.22 -10.65
CA ALA A 281 -17.42 -31.97 -11.49
C ALA A 281 -18.29 -33.23 -11.59
N GLN A 282 -19.57 -33.02 -11.79
CA GLN A 282 -20.55 -34.12 -11.85
C GLN A 282 -21.39 -33.99 -13.12
N ILE A 283 -21.62 -35.11 -13.75
CA ILE A 283 -22.59 -35.26 -14.85
C ILE A 283 -23.62 -36.32 -14.51
N GLN A 284 -24.87 -35.96 -14.59
CA GLN A 284 -25.99 -36.89 -14.42
C GLN A 284 -26.52 -37.24 -15.81
N VAL A 285 -26.46 -38.53 -16.11
CA VAL A 285 -27.01 -39.09 -17.34
C VAL A 285 -28.38 -39.68 -17.03
N LYS A 286 -29.42 -39.24 -17.69
CA LYS A 286 -30.78 -39.80 -17.66
C LYS A 286 -31.10 -40.37 -19.03
N ALA A 287 -31.17 -41.69 -19.11
CA ALA A 287 -31.40 -42.40 -20.35
C ALA A 287 -32.71 -43.23 -20.28
N PRO A 288 -33.50 -43.28 -21.33
CA PRO A 288 -34.72 -44.09 -21.37
C PRO A 288 -34.41 -45.61 -21.51
N GLY A 289 -33.48 -46.11 -20.74
CA GLY A 289 -32.97 -47.46 -20.76
C GLY A 289 -31.51 -47.56 -21.17
N VAL A 290 -31.01 -48.76 -21.49
CA VAL A 290 -29.64 -48.90 -22.01
C VAL A 290 -29.60 -48.44 -23.45
N LEU A 291 -28.85 -47.39 -23.71
CA LEU A 291 -28.68 -46.78 -25.04
C LEU A 291 -27.27 -47.06 -25.57
N SER A 292 -27.21 -47.49 -26.83
CA SER A 292 -25.98 -47.51 -27.62
C SER A 292 -25.92 -46.30 -28.54
N TYR A 293 -24.76 -46.04 -29.15
CA TYR A 293 -24.63 -44.96 -30.13
C TYR A 293 -25.60 -45.11 -31.32
N ALA A 294 -25.90 -46.36 -31.77
CA ALA A 294 -26.85 -46.67 -32.83
C ALA A 294 -28.31 -46.24 -32.54
N ASP A 295 -28.65 -46.03 -31.25
CA ASP A 295 -29.99 -45.59 -30.86
C ASP A 295 -30.18 -44.07 -31.02
N LEU A 296 -29.13 -43.27 -31.33
CA LEU A 296 -29.25 -41.84 -31.58
C LEU A 296 -29.96 -41.52 -32.89
N LYS A 297 -30.78 -40.47 -32.87
CA LYS A 297 -31.32 -39.90 -34.09
C LYS A 297 -30.24 -39.01 -34.71
N LEU A 298 -29.85 -39.32 -35.95
CA LEU A 298 -28.86 -38.58 -36.69
C LEU A 298 -29.53 -37.81 -37.84
N GLU A 299 -29.25 -36.54 -37.98
CA GLU A 299 -29.54 -35.72 -39.17
C GLU A 299 -28.21 -35.36 -39.85
N ASN A 300 -28.07 -35.71 -41.13
CA ASN A 300 -26.85 -35.50 -41.93
C ASN A 300 -25.56 -36.06 -41.24
N GLY A 301 -25.69 -37.18 -40.53
CA GLY A 301 -24.58 -37.82 -39.85
C GLY A 301 -24.23 -37.23 -38.47
N SER A 302 -24.97 -36.21 -38.04
CA SER A 302 -24.78 -35.58 -36.71
C SER A 302 -25.97 -35.92 -35.79
N PRO A 303 -25.76 -36.11 -34.46
CA PRO A 303 -26.85 -36.32 -33.54
C PRO A 303 -27.69 -35.08 -33.35
N VAL A 304 -29.01 -35.23 -33.28
CA VAL A 304 -29.96 -34.15 -33.08
C VAL A 304 -29.94 -33.73 -31.62
N CYS A 305 -29.42 -32.52 -31.35
CA CYS A 305 -29.49 -31.87 -30.07
C CYS A 305 -30.78 -31.05 -29.97
N LEU A 306 -31.65 -31.36 -28.98
CA LEU A 306 -32.95 -30.70 -28.82
C LEU A 306 -32.86 -29.45 -27.95
N ILE A 307 -31.96 -29.45 -26.96
CA ILE A 307 -31.70 -28.36 -26.03
C ILE A 307 -30.19 -28.31 -25.83
N ASP A 308 -29.62 -27.14 -26.06
CA ASP A 308 -28.23 -26.84 -25.76
C ASP A 308 -28.20 -25.71 -24.76
N GLY A 309 -27.78 -26.00 -23.56
CA GLY A 309 -27.72 -25.05 -22.45
C GLY A 309 -26.56 -25.34 -21.51
N LEU A 310 -26.17 -24.34 -20.73
CA LEU A 310 -25.05 -24.43 -19.78
C LEU A 310 -25.26 -25.48 -18.68
N GLU A 311 -26.49 -25.85 -18.36
CA GLU A 311 -26.84 -26.76 -17.26
C GLU A 311 -27.42 -28.11 -17.74
N GLU A 312 -27.96 -28.19 -18.93
CA GLU A 312 -28.58 -29.41 -19.49
C GLU A 312 -28.40 -29.47 -21.01
N GLN A 313 -28.07 -30.65 -21.52
CA GLN A 313 -28.03 -30.97 -22.93
C GLN A 313 -28.89 -32.21 -23.21
N VAL A 314 -29.78 -32.14 -24.21
CA VAL A 314 -30.72 -33.21 -24.52
C VAL A 314 -30.54 -33.67 -25.94
N PHE A 315 -30.30 -34.96 -26.13
CA PHE A 315 -30.19 -35.60 -27.43
C PHE A 315 -31.43 -36.46 -27.75
N ALA A 316 -31.89 -36.39 -28.98
CA ALA A 316 -32.98 -37.22 -29.49
C ALA A 316 -32.47 -38.64 -29.73
N THR A 317 -33.18 -39.66 -29.17
CA THR A 317 -32.92 -41.06 -29.46
C THR A 317 -34.18 -41.77 -29.94
N GLN A 318 -34.04 -42.95 -30.51
CA GLN A 318 -35.18 -43.79 -30.96
C GLN A 318 -36.02 -44.27 -29.78
N LYS A 319 -35.44 -44.37 -28.58
CA LYS A 319 -36.10 -44.87 -27.37
C LYS A 319 -36.63 -43.76 -26.44
N GLY A 320 -36.37 -42.50 -26.77
CA GLY A 320 -36.75 -41.34 -26.01
C GLY A 320 -35.58 -40.34 -25.80
N PRO A 321 -35.75 -39.24 -25.07
CA PRO A 321 -34.71 -38.25 -24.87
C PRO A 321 -33.61 -38.74 -23.93
N LEU A 322 -32.34 -38.62 -24.34
CA LEU A 322 -31.16 -38.79 -23.54
C LEU A 322 -30.76 -37.42 -22.97
N ARG A 323 -30.76 -37.26 -21.65
CA ARG A 323 -30.47 -36.00 -20.98
C ARG A 323 -29.15 -36.07 -20.21
N PHE A 324 -28.36 -34.99 -20.33
CA PHE A 324 -27.17 -34.77 -19.55
C PHE A 324 -27.37 -33.49 -18.72
N ALA A 325 -27.40 -33.61 -17.42
CA ALA A 325 -27.40 -32.50 -16.50
C ALA A 325 -25.99 -32.29 -15.91
N PHE A 326 -25.49 -31.10 -15.97
CA PHE A 326 -24.12 -30.75 -15.59
C PHE A 326 -24.10 -30.05 -14.24
N LYS A 327 -23.15 -30.45 -13.42
CA LYS A 327 -22.74 -29.66 -12.25
C LYS A 327 -21.25 -29.47 -12.35
N ASP A 328 -20.88 -28.34 -12.92
CA ASP A 328 -19.47 -27.95 -13.06
C ASP A 328 -18.82 -27.77 -11.70
N GLY A 329 -17.51 -27.97 -11.66
CA GLY A 329 -16.72 -27.74 -10.47
C GLY A 329 -16.77 -26.28 -10.04
N THR A 330 -16.53 -26.05 -8.79
CA THR A 330 -16.52 -24.69 -8.21
C THR A 330 -15.14 -24.02 -8.32
N GLY A 331 -14.13 -24.81 -8.72
CA GLY A 331 -12.75 -24.39 -8.84
C GLY A 331 -12.05 -24.11 -7.50
N THR A 332 -10.75 -24.15 -7.51
CA THR A 332 -9.93 -23.81 -6.33
C THR A 332 -9.41 -22.39 -6.36
N THR A 333 -10.25 -21.42 -6.71
CA THR A 333 -9.89 -20.00 -6.63
C THR A 333 -9.52 -19.57 -5.21
N ARG A 334 -9.99 -20.31 -4.18
CA ARG A 334 -9.82 -19.99 -2.76
C ARG A 334 -8.38 -19.97 -2.25
N HIS A 335 -7.43 -20.49 -2.99
CA HIS A 335 -6.03 -20.51 -2.59
C HIS A 335 -5.16 -19.51 -3.31
N PHE A 336 -5.68 -18.83 -4.32
CA PHE A 336 -4.90 -17.85 -5.08
C PHE A 336 -5.01 -16.46 -4.50
N ILE A 337 -3.86 -15.80 -4.40
CA ILE A 337 -3.67 -14.43 -3.91
C ILE A 337 -2.77 -13.67 -4.89
N SER A 338 -2.73 -12.36 -4.82
CA SER A 338 -1.73 -11.56 -5.55
C SER A 338 -0.36 -11.63 -4.87
N GLY A 339 -0.34 -11.78 -3.55
CA GLY A 339 0.89 -11.90 -2.77
C GLY A 339 0.67 -11.73 -1.28
N PHE A 340 1.78 -11.62 -0.56
CA PHE A 340 1.78 -11.38 0.87
C PHE A 340 2.30 -9.98 1.17
N GLU A 341 1.54 -9.20 1.88
CA GLU A 341 1.98 -7.97 2.52
C GLU A 341 2.78 -8.30 3.78
N VAL A 342 4.00 -7.77 3.86
CA VAL A 342 4.89 -7.98 5.00
C VAL A 342 5.09 -6.67 5.73
N GLY A 343 4.55 -6.61 6.94
CA GLY A 343 4.74 -5.50 7.86
C GLY A 343 6.16 -5.54 8.46
N VAL A 344 6.74 -4.37 8.67
CA VAL A 344 8.06 -4.21 9.30
C VAL A 344 7.89 -3.47 10.62
N ARG A 345 8.62 -3.89 11.67
CA ARG A 345 8.54 -3.29 13.01
C ARG A 345 9.07 -1.86 13.05
N ASP A 346 10.17 -1.63 12.33
CA ASP A 346 10.82 -0.33 12.24
C ASP A 346 11.21 -0.05 10.79
N PHE A 347 10.69 1.04 10.24
CA PHE A 347 10.98 1.44 8.86
C PHE A 347 12.48 1.75 8.63
N ALA A 348 13.23 2.12 9.68
CA ALA A 348 14.67 2.32 9.58
C ALA A 348 15.44 1.02 9.28
N GLN A 349 14.85 -0.14 9.62
CA GLN A 349 15.44 -1.47 9.37
C GLN A 349 14.89 -2.11 8.09
N LEU A 350 14.13 -1.36 7.28
CA LEU A 350 13.48 -1.88 6.06
C LEU A 350 14.47 -2.58 5.13
N ALA A 351 15.58 -1.94 4.80
CA ALA A 351 16.59 -2.50 3.88
C ALA A 351 17.23 -3.80 4.42
N GLN A 352 17.44 -3.88 5.73
CA GLN A 352 17.99 -5.09 6.37
C GLN A 352 16.97 -6.23 6.35
N THR A 353 15.70 -5.92 6.67
CA THR A 353 14.60 -6.89 6.65
C THR A 353 14.32 -7.38 5.22
N GLU A 354 14.34 -6.48 4.24
CA GLU A 354 14.22 -6.81 2.82
C GLU A 354 15.29 -7.79 2.36
N LYS A 355 16.57 -7.51 2.69
CA LYS A 355 17.69 -8.39 2.34
C LYS A 355 17.50 -9.79 2.93
N ALA A 356 17.14 -9.88 4.20
CA ALA A 356 16.91 -11.17 4.86
C ALA A 356 15.71 -11.94 4.25
N LEU A 357 14.64 -11.22 3.87
CA LEU A 357 13.51 -11.82 3.17
C LEU A 357 13.87 -12.29 1.77
N LYS A 358 14.63 -11.51 0.99
CA LYS A 358 15.10 -11.90 -0.33
C LYS A 358 15.93 -13.18 -0.26
N GLU A 359 16.89 -13.25 0.64
CA GLU A 359 17.72 -14.45 0.85
C GLU A 359 16.88 -15.69 1.23
N ALA A 360 15.79 -15.49 2.01
CA ALA A 360 14.92 -16.60 2.42
C ALA A 360 13.94 -17.06 1.32
N VAL A 361 13.56 -16.18 0.39
CA VAL A 361 12.48 -16.41 -0.59
C VAL A 361 13.00 -16.75 -1.97
N GLU A 362 14.01 -16.03 -2.50
CA GLU A 362 14.44 -16.12 -3.90
C GLU A 362 15.04 -17.47 -4.29
N MET A 363 15.58 -18.22 -3.33
CA MET A 363 16.15 -19.54 -3.55
C MET A 363 15.15 -20.69 -3.37
N ARG A 364 13.89 -20.40 -3.04
CA ARG A 364 12.86 -21.41 -2.72
C ARG A 364 11.66 -21.31 -3.66
N PRO A 365 11.64 -22.05 -4.78
CA PRO A 365 10.51 -22.02 -5.70
C PRO A 365 9.25 -22.62 -5.03
N VAL A 366 8.11 -21.99 -5.26
CA VAL A 366 6.79 -22.50 -4.87
C VAL A 366 6.03 -22.88 -6.12
N ASN A 367 5.60 -24.14 -6.23
CA ASN A 367 4.91 -24.68 -7.42
C ASN A 367 5.64 -24.35 -8.74
N GLN A 368 6.97 -24.52 -8.78
CA GLN A 368 7.86 -24.22 -9.92
C GLN A 368 8.01 -22.71 -10.26
N HIS A 369 7.44 -21.83 -9.47
CA HIS A 369 7.58 -20.37 -9.64
C HIS A 369 8.53 -19.80 -8.60
N LEU A 370 9.43 -18.95 -9.05
CA LEU A 370 10.25 -18.14 -8.17
C LEU A 370 9.40 -17.02 -7.56
N LEU A 371 9.71 -16.68 -6.34
CA LEU A 371 9.12 -15.54 -5.64
C LEU A 371 10.08 -14.36 -5.67
N GLN A 372 9.52 -13.16 -5.62
CA GLN A 372 10.27 -11.92 -5.49
C GLN A 372 9.75 -11.11 -4.30
N VAL A 373 10.64 -10.32 -3.71
CA VAL A 373 10.31 -9.35 -2.66
C VAL A 373 10.43 -7.96 -3.25
N SER A 374 9.34 -7.23 -3.29
CA SER A 374 9.28 -5.83 -3.71
C SER A 374 9.25 -4.91 -2.50
N ASN A 375 9.96 -3.79 -2.60
CA ASN A 375 9.98 -2.75 -1.58
C ASN A 375 9.03 -1.63 -1.98
N ILE A 376 8.29 -1.07 -1.03
CA ILE A 376 7.39 0.05 -1.27
C ILE A 376 8.12 1.30 -1.77
N GLN A 377 9.40 1.46 -1.41
CA GLN A 377 10.22 2.56 -1.90
C GLN A 377 10.50 2.46 -3.41
N ASP A 378 10.57 1.24 -3.95
CA ASP A 378 10.75 0.99 -5.37
C ASP A 378 9.41 1.08 -6.12
N THR A 379 8.35 0.62 -5.49
CA THR A 379 6.99 0.64 -6.08
C THR A 379 6.43 2.06 -6.17
N GLU A 380 6.69 2.89 -5.15
CA GLU A 380 6.26 4.29 -5.04
C GLU A 380 7.48 5.24 -5.17
N ALA A 381 8.36 4.94 -6.13
CA ALA A 381 9.66 5.62 -6.27
C ALA A 381 9.53 7.15 -6.39
N ASP A 382 8.52 7.63 -7.11
CA ASP A 382 8.29 9.07 -7.30
C ASP A 382 7.96 9.80 -5.98
N LEU A 383 7.11 9.18 -5.15
CA LEU A 383 6.76 9.74 -3.84
C LEU A 383 7.95 9.73 -2.89
N PHE A 384 8.73 8.64 -2.86
CA PHE A 384 9.92 8.56 -2.01
C PHE A 384 11.04 9.48 -2.50
N ALA A 385 11.23 9.64 -3.82
CA ALA A 385 12.17 10.60 -4.39
C ALA A 385 11.79 12.04 -4.00
N TRP A 386 10.51 12.38 -4.04
CA TRP A 386 10.02 13.67 -3.57
C TRP A 386 10.26 13.90 -2.07
N LEU A 387 10.03 12.88 -1.22
CA LEU A 387 10.35 12.97 0.21
C LEU A 387 11.86 13.17 0.45
N HIS A 388 12.73 12.52 -0.30
CA HIS A 388 14.18 12.74 -0.23
C HIS A 388 14.59 14.14 -0.69
N PHE A 389 13.91 14.68 -1.69
CA PHE A 389 14.14 16.06 -2.13
C PHE A 389 13.83 17.07 -1.00
N LEU A 390 12.82 16.81 -0.16
CA LEU A 390 12.55 17.63 1.03
C LEU A 390 13.71 17.61 2.02
N ASP A 391 14.39 16.47 2.24
CA ASP A 391 15.57 16.38 3.10
C ASP A 391 16.68 17.30 2.63
N PHE A 392 16.92 17.36 1.32
CA PHE A 392 17.93 18.23 0.74
C PHE A 392 17.60 19.72 0.95
N ASN A 393 16.33 20.11 0.77
CA ASN A 393 15.87 21.46 1.02
C ASN A 393 16.05 21.86 2.51
N VAL A 394 15.72 20.97 3.43
CA VAL A 394 15.94 21.18 4.87
C VAL A 394 17.41 21.42 5.18
N LEU A 395 18.30 20.62 4.60
CA LEU A 395 19.75 20.75 4.80
C LEU A 395 20.24 22.13 4.33
N ILE A 396 19.76 22.60 3.17
CA ILE A 396 20.09 23.95 2.67
C ILE A 396 19.59 25.04 3.65
N ILE A 397 18.35 24.93 4.13
CA ILE A 397 17.78 25.92 5.07
C ILE A 397 18.58 25.94 6.36
N ILE A 398 18.88 24.78 6.95
CA ILE A 398 19.69 24.69 8.17
C ILE A 398 21.08 25.32 7.93
N PHE A 399 21.73 25.00 6.82
CA PHE A 399 23.04 25.58 6.48
C PHE A 399 22.99 27.10 6.37
N LEU A 400 22.02 27.67 5.65
CA LEU A 400 21.86 29.10 5.49
C LEU A 400 21.56 29.78 6.83
N MET A 401 20.70 29.19 7.66
CA MET A 401 20.39 29.75 8.98
C MET A 401 21.57 29.70 9.95
N LEU A 402 22.37 28.61 9.89
CA LEU A 402 23.63 28.55 10.63
C LEU A 402 24.62 29.64 10.18
N LEU A 403 24.75 29.85 8.88
CA LEU A 403 25.61 30.89 8.32
C LEU A 403 25.20 32.29 8.79
N ILE A 404 23.90 32.60 8.72
CA ILE A 404 23.34 33.87 9.24
C ILE A 404 23.60 33.99 10.73
N GLY A 405 23.38 32.93 11.51
CA GLY A 405 23.67 32.90 12.94
C GLY A 405 25.15 33.18 13.26
N ILE A 406 26.08 32.57 12.52
CA ILE A 406 27.52 32.78 12.66
C ILE A 406 27.89 34.24 12.37
N ILE A 407 27.39 34.82 11.27
CA ILE A 407 27.66 36.20 10.90
C ILE A 407 27.14 37.17 11.95
N ASN A 408 25.92 36.98 12.44
CA ASN A 408 25.30 37.83 13.43
C ASN A 408 26.01 37.78 14.78
N VAL A 409 26.35 36.58 15.26
CA VAL A 409 27.11 36.42 16.51
C VAL A 409 28.53 36.95 16.36
N GLY A 410 29.19 36.69 15.22
CA GLY A 410 30.52 37.19 14.90
C GLY A 410 30.57 38.71 14.92
N SER A 411 29.62 39.35 14.27
CA SER A 411 29.47 40.81 14.27
C SER A 411 29.22 41.36 15.67
N ALA A 412 28.35 40.74 16.45
CA ALA A 412 28.08 41.16 17.83
C ALA A 412 29.31 41.09 18.72
N VAL A 413 30.08 40.01 18.63
CA VAL A 413 31.33 39.86 19.40
C VAL A 413 32.39 40.86 18.93
N LEU A 414 32.50 41.11 17.64
CA LEU A 414 33.45 42.07 17.11
C LEU A 414 33.13 43.47 17.62
N VAL A 415 31.87 43.91 17.55
CA VAL A 415 31.41 45.19 18.11
C VAL A 415 31.67 45.24 19.61
N LEU A 416 31.40 44.16 20.33
CA LEU A 416 31.66 44.11 21.78
C LEU A 416 33.15 44.30 22.12
N ILE A 417 34.05 43.68 21.32
CA ILE A 417 35.50 43.85 21.46
C ILE A 417 35.90 45.31 21.22
N VAL A 418 35.37 45.94 20.14
CA VAL A 418 35.66 47.32 19.81
C VAL A 418 35.19 48.27 20.90
N VAL A 419 33.95 48.16 21.38
CA VAL A 419 33.39 49.01 22.45
C VAL A 419 34.14 48.82 23.79
N ARG A 420 34.70 47.66 24.01
CA ARG A 420 35.47 47.36 25.25
C ARG A 420 36.98 47.41 25.06
N THR A 421 37.47 48.11 24.02
CA THR A 421 38.90 48.19 23.68
C THR A 421 39.71 48.78 24.82
N SER A 422 39.25 49.85 25.51
CA SER A 422 39.92 50.44 26.65
C SER A 422 40.09 49.47 27.82
N PHE A 423 39.04 48.66 28.13
CA PHE A 423 39.09 47.63 29.13
C PHE A 423 40.10 46.50 28.78
N VAL A 424 40.14 46.11 27.50
CA VAL A 424 41.12 45.11 26.99
C VAL A 424 42.56 45.69 27.13
N GLY A 425 42.76 46.96 26.82
CA GLY A 425 44.03 47.63 26.97
C GLY A 425 44.51 47.65 28.43
N LEU A 426 43.61 47.98 29.37
CA LEU A 426 43.91 47.95 30.82
C LEU A 426 44.28 46.56 31.31
N LEU A 427 43.52 45.53 30.93
CA LEU A 427 43.83 44.14 31.31
C LEU A 427 45.20 43.71 30.78
N LYS A 428 45.55 44.08 29.54
CA LYS A 428 46.88 43.79 28.99
C LYS A 428 48.00 44.52 29.68
N ALA A 429 47.77 45.80 30.07
CA ALA A 429 48.72 46.56 30.86
C ALA A 429 48.98 45.94 32.24
N LEU A 430 47.99 45.33 32.84
CA LEU A 430 48.07 44.54 34.10
C LEU A 430 48.64 43.11 33.89
N GLY A 431 49.11 42.76 32.70
CA GLY A 431 49.77 41.49 32.41
C GLY A 431 48.84 40.35 32.00
N ALA A 432 47.55 40.60 31.71
CA ALA A 432 46.65 39.54 31.27
C ALA A 432 47.03 38.99 29.88
N ASN A 433 47.11 37.66 29.77
CA ASN A 433 47.43 36.95 28.54
C ASN A 433 46.25 37.06 27.53
N ASN A 434 46.58 37.12 26.25
CA ASN A 434 45.61 37.12 25.15
C ASN A 434 44.60 35.96 25.23
N ARG A 435 45.03 34.78 25.72
CA ARG A 435 44.15 33.62 25.88
C ARG A 435 43.07 33.86 26.95
N SER A 436 43.44 34.48 28.06
CA SER A 436 42.51 34.81 29.14
C SER A 436 41.46 35.83 28.71
N ILE A 437 41.88 36.88 28.01
CA ILE A 437 40.97 37.89 27.48
C ILE A 437 40.01 37.28 26.43
N ARG A 438 40.52 36.44 25.51
CA ARG A 438 39.68 35.72 24.56
C ARG A 438 38.63 34.86 25.23
N ARG A 439 38.97 34.16 26.32
CA ARG A 439 38.05 33.35 27.11
C ARG A 439 36.89 34.20 27.66
N ILE A 440 37.14 35.41 28.12
CA ILE A 440 36.08 36.33 28.60
C ILE A 440 35.07 36.60 27.49
N PHE A 441 35.53 36.97 26.28
CA PHE A 441 34.63 37.24 25.15
C PHE A 441 33.89 36.01 24.65
N LEU A 442 34.54 34.81 24.68
CA LEU A 442 33.89 33.58 24.35
C LEU A 442 32.78 33.19 25.34
N TRP A 443 33.01 33.39 26.64
CA TRP A 443 31.97 33.19 27.68
C TRP A 443 30.80 34.17 27.49
N GLN A 444 31.09 35.42 27.12
CA GLN A 444 30.08 36.42 26.89
C GLN A 444 29.25 36.08 25.62
N ALA A 445 29.90 35.58 24.58
CA ALA A 445 29.25 35.05 23.40
C ALA A 445 28.40 33.80 23.68
N ALA A 446 28.92 32.85 24.47
CA ALA A 446 28.17 31.67 24.93
C ALA A 446 26.90 32.05 25.68
N TYR A 447 26.98 33.06 26.53
CA TYR A 447 25.82 33.57 27.26
C TYR A 447 24.77 34.21 26.33
N LEU A 448 25.21 34.98 25.30
CA LEU A 448 24.32 35.57 24.28
C LEU A 448 23.66 34.47 23.46
N LEU A 449 24.44 33.48 23.02
CA LEU A 449 23.94 32.28 22.31
C LEU A 449 22.93 31.54 23.16
N GLY A 450 23.25 31.25 24.41
CA GLY A 450 22.36 30.55 25.34
C GLY A 450 21.01 31.26 25.52
N ARG A 451 21.02 32.57 25.67
CA ARG A 451 19.78 33.38 25.73
C ARG A 451 18.99 33.32 24.41
N GLY A 452 19.67 33.44 23.27
CA GLY A 452 19.04 33.34 21.96
C GLY A 452 18.40 31.95 21.73
N LEU A 453 19.13 30.90 22.10
CA LEU A 453 18.62 29.53 22.03
C LEU A 453 17.40 29.32 22.93
N LEU A 454 17.43 29.81 24.19
CA LEU A 454 16.29 29.70 25.10
C LEU A 454 15.03 30.39 24.53
N ILE A 455 15.15 31.61 24.07
CA ILE A 455 14.02 32.38 23.51
C ILE A 455 13.52 31.71 22.23
N GLY A 456 14.42 31.37 21.29
CA GLY A 456 14.06 30.74 20.02
C GLY A 456 13.37 29.40 20.21
N ASN A 457 13.90 28.56 21.10
CA ASN A 457 13.31 27.27 21.41
C ASN A 457 11.95 27.38 22.09
N SER A 458 11.80 28.31 23.06
CA SER A 458 10.50 28.52 23.72
C SER A 458 9.43 28.95 22.72
N LEU A 459 9.76 29.85 21.79
CA LEU A 459 8.85 30.27 20.72
C LEU A 459 8.55 29.12 19.76
N ALA A 460 9.56 28.33 19.36
CA ALA A 460 9.37 27.17 18.48
C ALA A 460 8.44 26.14 19.12
N LEU A 461 8.63 25.82 20.39
CA LEU A 461 7.78 24.89 21.14
C LEU A 461 6.33 25.36 21.23
N VAL A 462 6.13 26.66 21.52
CA VAL A 462 4.78 27.25 21.59
C VAL A 462 4.10 27.17 20.22
N LEU A 463 4.80 27.52 19.14
CA LEU A 463 4.23 27.47 17.78
C LEU A 463 3.94 26.03 17.34
N CYS A 464 4.84 25.09 17.63
CA CYS A 464 4.61 23.66 17.34
C CYS A 464 3.39 23.15 18.12
N TRP A 465 3.27 23.47 19.40
CA TRP A 465 2.13 23.07 20.23
C TRP A 465 0.80 23.67 19.73
N LEU A 466 0.81 24.96 19.35
CA LEU A 466 -0.36 25.63 18.78
C LEU A 466 -0.78 24.98 17.46
N GLN A 467 0.17 24.68 16.57
CA GLN A 467 -0.13 24.01 15.30
C GLN A 467 -0.69 22.61 15.51
N ASP A 468 -0.06 21.81 16.38
CA ASP A 468 -0.50 20.43 16.66
C ASP A 468 -1.91 20.40 17.28
N ARG A 469 -2.22 21.36 18.18
CA ARG A 469 -3.49 21.39 18.90
C ARG A 469 -4.64 21.99 18.11
N PHE A 470 -4.39 23.02 17.29
CA PHE A 470 -5.42 23.82 16.64
C PHE A 470 -5.41 23.71 15.10
N ALA A 471 -4.43 23.02 14.52
CA ALA A 471 -4.28 22.90 13.07
C ALA A 471 -4.48 24.23 12.33
N LEU A 472 -3.76 25.29 12.80
CA LEU A 472 -3.92 26.67 12.30
C LEU A 472 -3.57 26.78 10.83
N LEU A 473 -2.51 26.09 10.39
CA LEU A 473 -2.07 26.02 9.01
C LEU A 473 -2.69 24.80 8.37
N LYS A 474 -3.75 25.00 7.62
CA LYS A 474 -4.41 23.96 6.81
C LYS A 474 -3.70 23.82 5.48
N LEU A 475 -3.69 22.63 4.94
CA LEU A 475 -3.16 22.28 3.64
C LEU A 475 -4.30 21.79 2.74
N ASP A 476 -4.10 21.89 1.43
CA ASP A 476 -4.99 21.27 0.46
C ASP A 476 -4.61 19.79 0.31
N PRO A 477 -5.49 18.84 0.69
CA PRO A 477 -5.22 17.42 0.58
C PRO A 477 -4.95 16.95 -0.86
N ALA A 478 -5.48 17.66 -1.86
CA ALA A 478 -5.25 17.35 -3.27
C ALA A 478 -3.79 17.56 -3.71
N VAL A 479 -3.09 18.50 -3.06
CA VAL A 479 -1.71 18.86 -3.42
C VAL A 479 -0.69 18.26 -2.44
N TYR A 480 -1.02 18.28 -1.13
CA TYR A 480 -0.09 17.94 -0.06
C TYR A 480 -0.39 16.60 0.61
N TYR A 481 -1.45 15.90 0.22
CA TYR A 481 -1.88 14.62 0.79
C TYR A 481 -2.21 14.65 2.29
N LEU A 482 -2.31 15.85 2.89
CA LEU A 482 -2.56 16.08 4.31
C LEU A 482 -3.49 17.29 4.49
N ASP A 483 -4.38 17.24 5.48
CA ASP A 483 -5.35 18.31 5.78
C ASP A 483 -4.72 19.50 6.51
N ALA A 484 -3.63 19.29 7.22
CA ALA A 484 -2.92 20.32 7.98
C ALA A 484 -1.42 20.04 8.05
N VAL A 485 -0.63 21.09 8.29
CA VAL A 485 0.83 20.96 8.50
C VAL A 485 1.09 20.10 9.72
N PRO A 486 1.69 18.91 9.56
CA PRO A 486 1.97 18.01 10.67
C PRO A 486 3.25 18.46 11.40
N ILE A 487 3.27 18.21 12.69
CA ILE A 487 4.44 18.50 13.54
C ILE A 487 4.92 17.19 14.15
N ASP A 488 6.19 16.84 13.89
CA ASP A 488 6.88 15.78 14.64
C ASP A 488 7.90 16.42 15.58
N PHE A 489 7.61 16.32 16.88
CA PHE A 489 8.47 16.83 17.92
C PHE A 489 9.32 15.70 18.52
N SER A 490 10.44 15.39 17.86
CA SER A 490 11.45 14.47 18.40
C SER A 490 12.42 15.24 19.30
N LEU A 491 12.46 14.90 20.61
CA LEU A 491 13.42 15.48 21.56
C LEU A 491 14.87 15.33 21.09
N TRP A 492 15.20 14.20 20.45
CA TRP A 492 16.56 13.94 19.96
C TRP A 492 16.98 14.90 18.85
N ASN A 493 16.09 15.10 17.88
CA ASN A 493 16.32 16.04 16.78
C ASN A 493 16.44 17.48 17.29
N PHE A 494 15.62 17.84 18.27
CA PHE A 494 15.65 19.14 18.92
C PHE A 494 16.98 19.38 19.65
N ILE A 495 17.46 18.43 20.43
CA ILE A 495 18.77 18.50 21.11
C ILE A 495 19.89 18.61 20.06
N PHE A 496 19.84 17.78 19.02
CA PHE A 496 20.85 17.75 17.96
C PHE A 496 21.02 19.11 17.27
N ILE A 497 19.92 19.76 16.85
CA ILE A 497 20.00 21.07 16.17
C ILE A 497 20.53 22.14 17.11
N ASN A 498 20.20 22.09 18.41
CA ASN A 498 20.70 23.04 19.41
C ASN A 498 22.22 22.87 19.63
N VAL A 499 22.67 21.64 19.80
CA VAL A 499 24.11 21.32 19.98
C VAL A 499 24.90 21.70 18.72
N LEU A 500 24.36 21.38 17.53
CA LEU A 500 24.95 21.75 16.25
C LEU A 500 25.08 23.28 16.12
N THR A 501 24.01 24.03 16.37
CA THR A 501 24.00 25.50 16.29
C THR A 501 24.95 26.13 17.30
N PHE A 502 24.90 25.68 18.55
CA PHE A 502 25.80 26.19 19.59
C PHE A 502 27.27 25.90 19.28
N GLY A 503 27.58 24.66 18.88
CA GLY A 503 28.93 24.22 18.58
C GLY A 503 29.53 24.96 17.38
N THR A 504 28.79 25.01 16.25
CA THR A 504 29.23 25.69 15.03
C THR A 504 29.45 27.19 15.25
N CYS A 505 28.54 27.89 15.96
CA CYS A 505 28.69 29.29 16.30
C CYS A 505 29.90 29.52 17.23
N MET A 506 30.11 28.67 18.23
CA MET A 506 31.27 28.78 19.14
C MET A 506 32.60 28.56 18.42
N ILE A 507 32.66 27.59 17.50
CA ILE A 507 33.87 27.35 16.68
C ILE A 507 34.14 28.58 15.76
N ALA A 508 33.09 29.08 15.09
CA ALA A 508 33.23 30.21 14.20
C ALA A 508 33.69 31.47 14.92
N LEU A 509 33.32 31.65 16.19
CA LEU A 509 33.74 32.81 17.02
C LEU A 509 35.23 32.80 17.37
N LEU A 510 35.95 31.69 17.18
CA LEU A 510 37.40 31.67 17.35
C LEU A 510 38.11 32.61 16.36
N LEU A 511 37.53 32.84 15.16
CA LEU A 511 38.09 33.75 14.16
C LEU A 511 38.02 35.25 14.60
N PRO A 512 36.84 35.84 14.87
CA PRO A 512 36.76 37.23 15.31
C PRO A 512 37.44 37.48 16.66
N SER A 513 37.50 36.51 17.56
CA SER A 513 38.21 36.64 18.84
C SER A 513 39.73 36.83 18.69
N ARG A 514 40.33 36.47 17.54
CA ARG A 514 41.75 36.74 17.25
C ARG A 514 42.06 38.23 17.15
N VAL A 515 41.07 39.06 16.88
CA VAL A 515 41.21 40.55 16.83
C VAL A 515 41.70 41.10 18.18
N VAL A 516 41.32 40.46 19.29
CA VAL A 516 41.79 40.79 20.66
C VAL A 516 43.32 40.81 20.76
N ALA A 517 44.00 39.91 20.05
CA ALA A 517 45.47 39.84 20.07
C ALA A 517 46.13 41.09 19.41
N ARG A 518 45.45 41.72 18.42
CA ARG A 518 45.97 42.86 17.69
C ARG A 518 45.78 44.20 18.41
N ILE A 519 45.05 44.26 19.54
CA ILE A 519 44.84 45.47 20.31
C ILE A 519 46.12 45.76 21.10
N SER A 520 46.82 46.88 20.77
CA SER A 520 47.98 47.36 21.50
C SER A 520 47.54 48.13 22.76
N PRO A 521 48.15 47.87 23.99
CA PRO A 521 47.84 48.58 25.21
C PRO A 521 48.02 50.11 25.09
N ILE A 522 49.07 50.54 24.38
CA ILE A 522 49.42 51.96 24.21
C ILE A 522 48.35 52.71 23.41
N LYS A 523 47.84 52.10 22.32
CA LYS A 523 46.77 52.71 21.52
C LYS A 523 45.40 52.69 22.19
N ALA A 524 45.13 51.68 23.01
CA ALA A 524 43.87 51.53 23.72
C ALA A 524 43.64 52.53 24.87
N ILE A 525 44.72 52.99 25.50
CA ILE A 525 44.66 53.98 26.59
C ILE A 525 44.70 55.43 26.07
N LYS A 526 45.19 55.68 24.85
CA LYS A 526 45.33 57.00 24.26
C LYS A 526 44.05 57.53 23.61
N PHE A 527 43.01 56.71 23.48
CA PHE A 527 41.69 57.08 22.94
C PHE A 527 40.66 57.30 24.05
N GLN A 528 40.95 58.18 24.98
CA GLN A 528 39.97 58.89 25.82
C GLN A 528 39.96 60.36 25.48
#